data_0a741a175a01294555f240b9bd83f87e
#
_entry.id   0a741a175a01294555f240b9bd83f87e
#
_cell.length_a   1.000
_cell.length_b   1.000
_cell.length_c   1.000
_cell.angle_alpha   90.00
_cell.angle_beta   90.00
_cell.angle_gamma   90.00
#
_symmetry.space_group_name_H-M   'P 1'
#
loop_
_entity.id
_entity.type
_entity.pdbx_description
1 polymer ?
#
loop_
_entity_poly.entity_id
_entity_poly.type
_entity_poly.pdbx_seq_one_letter_code
_entity_poly.pdbx_strand_id
1 'polypeptide(L)'
;SAICPTIITNAHDVLLHGFSTLRKACESDPLIARSMPCFHLEGPYISNEDGPRGAHLKQHVRNPNYDEFKEYQEASGNRIKLLTLAPEIPGAIDFIRKVCLEGVVVAIGHTAASPMIIKEAIAAGASLSTHLGNGSHAMWPRHENYFWEQLGCDSLSASIITDGHHLPEALIKTIVRVKPFEKQIITCDASGLAGLPPGKYSMWNQEI
;
A
#
# COMPACT_ATOMS: atom_id res chain seq x y z
N SER A 1 -7.65 -20.19 4.52
CA SER A 1 -7.28 -18.98 3.75
C SER A 1 -6.59 -17.99 4.68
N ALA A 2 -5.71 -17.15 4.13
CA ALA A 2 -5.04 -16.08 4.88
C ALA A 2 -5.32 -14.75 4.20
N ILE A 3 -5.36 -13.69 5.00
CA ILE A 3 -5.53 -12.30 4.55
C ILE A 3 -4.44 -11.42 5.19
N CYS A 4 -4.09 -10.33 4.55
CA CYS A 4 -3.29 -9.27 5.12
C CYS A 4 -4.21 -8.05 5.32
N PRO A 5 -4.78 -7.85 6.52
CA PRO A 5 -5.66 -6.72 6.76
C PRO A 5 -4.90 -5.43 6.55
N THR A 6 -5.53 -4.51 5.80
CA THR A 6 -4.96 -3.22 5.44
C THR A 6 -5.64 -2.11 6.24
N ILE A 7 -4.84 -1.26 6.88
CA ILE A 7 -5.32 -0.01 7.48
C ILE A 7 -4.76 1.14 6.65
N ILE A 8 -5.68 1.91 6.07
CA ILE A 8 -5.34 3.02 5.17
C ILE A 8 -5.14 4.33 5.93
N THR A 9 -4.59 5.33 5.25
CA THR A 9 -4.37 6.71 5.72
C THR A 9 -5.51 7.23 6.59
N ASN A 10 -5.20 7.61 7.83
CA ASN A 10 -6.15 8.20 8.77
C ASN A 10 -5.41 9.03 9.85
N ALA A 11 -6.16 9.61 10.77
CA ALA A 11 -5.63 10.24 11.97
C ALA A 11 -4.81 9.23 12.80
N HIS A 12 -3.82 9.72 13.52
CA HIS A 12 -2.88 8.90 14.28
C HIS A 12 -3.57 7.97 15.28
N ASP A 13 -4.49 8.52 16.06
CA ASP A 13 -5.29 7.79 17.07
C ASP A 13 -6.17 6.70 16.46
N VAL A 14 -6.73 6.96 15.26
CA VAL A 14 -7.53 5.99 14.52
C VAL A 14 -6.67 4.82 14.03
N LEU A 15 -5.45 5.09 13.55
CA LEU A 15 -4.51 4.05 13.15
C LEU A 15 -4.07 3.19 14.33
N LEU A 16 -3.74 3.81 15.47
CA LEU A 16 -3.41 3.11 16.73
C LEU A 16 -4.57 2.20 17.18
N HIS A 17 -5.79 2.74 17.18
CA HIS A 17 -6.99 1.98 17.54
C HIS A 17 -7.19 0.79 16.60
N GLY A 18 -7.07 0.99 15.29
CA GLY A 18 -7.22 -0.05 14.29
C GLY A 18 -6.23 -1.20 14.49
N PHE A 19 -4.93 -0.90 14.62
CA PHE A 19 -3.90 -1.92 14.85
C PHE A 19 -4.06 -2.63 16.19
N SER A 20 -4.41 -1.90 17.25
CA SER A 20 -4.71 -2.50 18.55
C SER A 20 -5.91 -3.46 18.48
N THR A 21 -6.94 -3.11 17.71
CA THR A 21 -8.12 -3.96 17.51
C THR A 21 -7.77 -5.25 16.76
N LEU A 22 -7.02 -5.15 15.66
CA LEU A 22 -6.54 -6.31 14.92
C LEU A 22 -5.65 -7.21 15.78
N ARG A 23 -4.76 -6.63 16.57
CA ARG A 23 -3.93 -7.38 17.52
C ARG A 23 -4.79 -8.16 18.52
N LYS A 24 -5.73 -7.50 19.19
CA LYS A 24 -6.65 -8.13 20.16
C LYS A 24 -7.45 -9.27 19.52
N ALA A 25 -7.91 -9.10 18.29
CA ALA A 25 -8.60 -10.17 17.56
C ALA A 25 -7.69 -11.39 17.36
N CYS A 26 -6.42 -11.19 16.97
CA CYS A 26 -5.46 -12.27 16.84
C CYS A 26 -5.11 -12.95 18.19
N GLU A 27 -5.08 -12.17 19.28
CA GLU A 27 -4.82 -12.69 20.62
C GLU A 27 -5.99 -13.51 21.19
N SER A 28 -7.21 -13.18 20.75
CA SER A 28 -8.45 -13.83 21.24
C SER A 28 -8.73 -15.19 20.60
N ASP A 29 -8.23 -15.45 19.38
CA ASP A 29 -8.51 -16.70 18.65
C ASP A 29 -7.32 -17.11 17.77
N PRO A 30 -6.76 -18.33 18.02
CA PRO A 30 -5.68 -18.87 17.20
C PRO A 30 -6.03 -19.05 15.71
N LEU A 31 -7.30 -19.22 15.36
CA LEU A 31 -7.75 -19.31 13.97
C LEU A 31 -7.63 -17.94 13.28
N ILE A 32 -8.07 -16.90 13.97
CA ILE A 32 -7.92 -15.52 13.50
C ILE A 32 -6.43 -15.19 13.34
N ALA A 33 -5.61 -15.50 14.34
CA ALA A 33 -4.16 -15.26 14.28
C ALA A 33 -3.48 -15.94 13.08
N ARG A 34 -3.88 -17.17 12.74
CA ARG A 34 -3.37 -17.90 11.56
C ARG A 34 -3.90 -17.35 10.25
N SER A 35 -5.11 -16.79 10.27
CA SER A 35 -5.73 -16.18 9.10
C SER A 35 -5.16 -14.79 8.78
N MET A 36 -4.56 -14.12 9.76
CA MET A 36 -3.95 -12.80 9.65
C MET A 36 -2.45 -12.87 10.01
N PRO A 37 -1.59 -13.42 9.14
CA PRO A 37 -0.17 -13.63 9.44
C PRO A 37 0.60 -12.32 9.61
N CYS A 38 0.16 -11.25 8.96
CA CYS A 38 0.72 -9.91 9.04
C CYS A 38 -0.35 -8.86 8.79
N PHE A 39 0.00 -7.59 9.07
CA PHE A 39 -0.82 -6.42 8.79
C PHE A 39 -0.12 -5.53 7.76
N HIS A 40 -0.93 -4.78 7.02
CA HIS A 40 -0.50 -3.80 6.05
C HIS A 40 -0.88 -2.39 6.52
N LEU A 41 0.09 -1.48 6.55
CA LEU A 41 -0.14 -0.05 6.69
C LEU A 41 -0.03 0.61 5.31
N GLU A 42 -1.13 1.12 4.77
CA GLU A 42 -1.17 1.80 3.48
C GLU A 42 -1.29 3.31 3.66
N GLY A 43 -0.20 4.02 3.43
CA GLY A 43 -0.04 5.39 3.90
C GLY A 43 0.20 5.43 5.43
N PRO A 44 0.08 6.58 6.09
CA PRO A 44 -0.32 7.91 5.60
C PRO A 44 0.78 8.65 4.84
N TYR A 45 1.90 8.05 4.59
CA TYR A 45 3.12 8.59 3.99
C TYR A 45 3.06 8.48 2.45
N ILE A 46 2.01 9.04 1.85
CA ILE A 46 1.71 8.95 0.41
C ILE A 46 1.68 10.32 -0.25
N SER A 47 1.59 10.36 -1.57
CA SER A 47 1.46 11.60 -2.31
C SER A 47 0.20 12.39 -1.88
N ASN A 48 0.35 13.71 -1.81
CA ASN A 48 -0.77 14.62 -1.56
C ASN A 48 -1.47 15.08 -2.84
N GLU A 49 -0.97 14.65 -4.01
CA GLU A 49 -1.50 15.00 -5.31
C GLU A 49 -2.77 14.20 -5.63
N ASP A 50 -3.74 14.89 -6.25
CA ASP A 50 -4.93 14.22 -6.76
C ASP A 50 -4.56 13.24 -7.87
N GLY A 51 -5.23 12.11 -7.92
CA GLY A 51 -4.86 10.97 -8.75
C GLY A 51 -3.99 9.97 -7.97
N PRO A 52 -2.69 10.23 -7.73
CA PRO A 52 -1.84 9.35 -6.90
C PRO A 52 -2.41 9.09 -5.50
N ARG A 53 -2.92 10.11 -4.83
CA ARG A 53 -3.53 9.96 -3.51
C ARG A 53 -4.73 9.00 -3.50
N GLY A 54 -5.41 8.83 -4.61
CA GLY A 54 -6.59 7.97 -4.69
C GLY A 54 -7.68 8.38 -3.71
N ALA A 55 -8.31 7.41 -3.07
CA ALA A 55 -9.39 7.61 -2.10
C ALA A 55 -8.92 8.01 -0.69
N HIS A 56 -7.60 8.10 -0.45
CA HIS A 56 -7.08 8.46 0.86
C HIS A 56 -7.43 9.91 1.24
N LEU A 57 -7.81 10.12 2.50
CA LEU A 57 -8.21 11.43 3.01
C LEU A 57 -7.00 12.38 3.08
N LYS A 58 -7.03 13.43 2.27
CA LYS A 58 -5.94 14.41 2.11
C LYS A 58 -5.44 15.00 3.42
N GLN A 59 -6.35 15.28 4.35
CA GLN A 59 -6.06 15.88 5.65
C GLN A 59 -5.20 15.00 6.57
N HIS A 60 -5.07 13.71 6.27
CA HIS A 60 -4.29 12.76 7.07
C HIS A 60 -2.99 12.34 6.41
N VAL A 61 -2.76 12.77 5.16
CA VAL A 61 -1.49 12.56 4.45
C VAL A 61 -0.39 13.38 5.12
N ARG A 62 0.76 12.76 5.38
CA ARG A 62 1.89 13.39 6.07
C ARG A 62 3.23 12.76 5.73
N ASN A 63 4.29 13.44 6.13
CA ASN A 63 5.65 12.93 5.95
C ASN A 63 5.91 11.71 6.85
N PRO A 64 6.76 10.76 6.42
CA PRO A 64 7.17 9.64 7.25
C PRO A 64 7.79 10.10 8.57
N ASN A 65 7.32 9.48 9.65
CA ASN A 65 7.87 9.67 10.98
C ASN A 65 8.13 8.28 11.60
N TYR A 66 9.38 8.02 11.93
CA TYR A 66 9.77 6.71 12.42
C TYR A 66 9.25 6.44 13.85
N ASP A 67 9.19 7.45 14.70
CA ASP A 67 8.68 7.29 16.07
C ASP A 67 7.17 6.99 16.03
N GLU A 68 6.42 7.70 15.17
CA GLU A 68 5.02 7.40 14.90
C GLU A 68 4.84 5.95 14.38
N PHE A 69 5.68 5.51 13.46
CA PHE A 69 5.63 4.14 12.96
C PHE A 69 5.92 3.10 14.06
N LYS A 70 6.82 3.39 14.98
CA LYS A 70 7.11 2.54 16.14
C LYS A 70 5.88 2.38 17.04
N GLU A 71 5.12 3.46 17.25
CA GLU A 71 3.87 3.37 18.00
C GLU A 71 2.84 2.45 17.32
N TYR A 72 2.74 2.49 15.97
CA TYR A 72 1.89 1.55 15.22
C TYR A 72 2.39 0.11 15.32
N GLN A 73 3.70 -0.11 15.27
CA GLN A 73 4.29 -1.43 15.46
C GLN A 73 3.96 -1.98 16.86
N GLU A 74 4.10 -1.18 17.90
CA GLU A 74 3.74 -1.56 19.27
C GLU A 74 2.24 -1.87 19.38
N ALA A 75 1.37 -1.00 18.86
CA ALA A 75 -0.08 -1.20 18.85
C ALA A 75 -0.48 -2.50 18.13
N SER A 76 0.21 -2.82 17.03
CA SER A 76 -0.03 -4.04 16.23
C SER A 76 0.57 -5.32 16.83
N GLY A 77 1.37 -5.21 17.90
CA GLY A 77 2.19 -6.34 18.39
C GLY A 77 3.30 -6.75 17.42
N ASN A 78 3.91 -5.79 16.73
CA ASN A 78 4.95 -5.97 15.70
C ASN A 78 4.48 -6.79 14.48
N ARG A 79 3.19 -6.73 14.15
CA ARG A 79 2.60 -7.47 13.04
C ARG A 79 2.53 -6.69 11.73
N ILE A 80 2.88 -5.39 11.70
CA ILE A 80 3.01 -4.66 10.44
C ILE A 80 4.25 -5.17 9.71
N LYS A 81 4.03 -5.92 8.63
CA LYS A 81 5.11 -6.49 7.79
C LYS A 81 5.07 -5.97 6.37
N LEU A 82 4.05 -5.21 6.02
CA LEU A 82 3.89 -4.53 4.74
C LEU A 82 3.56 -3.06 4.99
N LEU A 83 4.26 -2.18 4.31
CA LEU A 83 4.05 -0.74 4.36
C LEU A 83 4.05 -0.17 2.93
N THR A 84 2.97 0.50 2.56
CA THR A 84 2.91 1.27 1.30
C THR A 84 3.16 2.74 1.56
N LEU A 85 4.07 3.32 0.77
CA LEU A 85 4.37 4.75 0.81
C LEU A 85 4.76 5.30 -0.56
N ALA A 86 4.76 6.64 -0.65
CA ALA A 86 5.26 7.40 -1.79
C ALA A 86 6.71 7.85 -1.51
N PRO A 87 7.68 7.43 -2.32
CA PRO A 87 9.10 7.70 -2.03
C PRO A 87 9.54 9.14 -2.26
N GLU A 88 8.75 9.95 -2.95
CA GLU A 88 9.01 11.38 -3.17
C GLU A 88 8.75 12.25 -1.93
N ILE A 89 8.05 11.72 -0.93
CA ILE A 89 7.74 12.46 0.29
C ILE A 89 9.03 12.75 1.07
N PRO A 90 9.23 13.97 1.59
CA PRO A 90 10.43 14.32 2.34
C PRO A 90 10.74 13.33 3.46
N GLY A 91 11.97 12.80 3.46
CA GLY A 91 12.43 11.80 4.45
C GLY A 91 12.07 10.35 4.13
N ALA A 92 11.33 10.08 3.05
CA ALA A 92 10.87 8.73 2.72
C ALA A 92 12.02 7.76 2.43
N ILE A 93 13.05 8.17 1.73
CA ILE A 93 14.18 7.29 1.37
C ILE A 93 14.93 6.78 2.61
N ASP A 94 15.20 7.65 3.58
CA ASP A 94 15.85 7.24 4.84
C ASP A 94 14.93 6.41 5.72
N PHE A 95 13.64 6.72 5.70
CA PHE A 95 12.62 5.92 6.39
C PHE A 95 12.52 4.51 5.79
N ILE A 96 12.52 4.36 4.44
CA ILE A 96 12.54 3.06 3.75
C ILE A 96 13.72 2.22 4.24
N ARG A 97 14.95 2.76 4.23
CA ARG A 97 16.14 2.04 4.71
C ARG A 97 15.95 1.52 6.13
N LYS A 98 15.42 2.37 6.99
CA LYS A 98 15.26 2.07 8.41
C LYS A 98 14.25 0.96 8.66
N VAL A 99 13.07 1.02 8.06
CA VAL A 99 12.03 0.01 8.28
C VAL A 99 12.32 -1.32 7.58
N CYS A 100 13.02 -1.29 6.44
CA CYS A 100 13.47 -2.50 5.77
C CYS A 100 14.46 -3.31 6.64
N LEU A 101 15.35 -2.65 7.40
CA LEU A 101 16.25 -3.30 8.35
C LEU A 101 15.51 -4.01 9.49
N GLU A 102 14.27 -3.61 9.78
CA GLU A 102 13.39 -4.26 10.75
C GLU A 102 12.55 -5.41 10.16
N GLY A 103 12.80 -5.75 8.89
CA GLY A 103 12.10 -6.83 8.19
C GLY A 103 10.69 -6.45 7.71
N VAL A 104 10.42 -5.16 7.52
CA VAL A 104 9.19 -4.68 6.89
C VAL A 104 9.39 -4.62 5.39
N VAL A 105 8.49 -5.22 4.64
CA VAL A 105 8.42 -5.08 3.18
C VAL A 105 7.87 -3.70 2.85
N VAL A 106 8.64 -2.90 2.13
CA VAL A 106 8.17 -1.59 1.67
C VAL A 106 7.68 -1.70 0.24
N ALA A 107 6.45 -1.25 0.03
CA ALA A 107 5.79 -1.15 -1.26
C ALA A 107 5.69 0.31 -1.71
N ILE A 108 5.99 0.56 -2.97
CA ILE A 108 5.80 1.85 -3.62
C ILE A 108 4.36 1.92 -4.13
N GLY A 109 3.62 2.90 -3.67
CA GLY A 109 2.24 3.13 -4.11
C GLY A 109 1.75 4.52 -3.78
N HIS A 110 0.64 4.93 -4.40
CA HIS A 110 0.08 6.26 -4.20
C HIS A 110 1.11 7.38 -4.38
N THR A 111 1.90 7.30 -5.47
CA THR A 111 3.12 8.08 -5.69
C THR A 111 3.05 8.93 -6.95
N ALA A 112 3.64 10.12 -6.88
CA ALA A 112 3.93 11.01 -8.01
C ALA A 112 5.45 11.07 -8.30
N ALA A 113 6.23 10.10 -7.79
CA ALA A 113 7.69 10.10 -7.86
C ALA A 113 8.23 10.14 -9.29
N SER A 114 9.35 10.81 -9.50
CA SER A 114 10.10 10.67 -10.74
C SER A 114 10.73 9.28 -10.85
N PRO A 115 11.09 8.82 -12.06
CA PRO A 115 11.82 7.56 -12.27
C PRO A 115 13.09 7.45 -11.42
N MET A 116 13.78 8.56 -11.22
CA MET A 116 14.99 8.60 -10.39
C MET A 116 14.70 8.28 -8.93
N ILE A 117 13.64 8.88 -8.38
CA ILE A 117 13.23 8.63 -6.98
C ILE A 117 12.74 7.18 -6.81
N ILE A 118 12.05 6.60 -7.80
CA ILE A 118 11.69 5.17 -7.77
C ILE A 118 12.96 4.29 -7.65
N LYS A 119 13.99 4.57 -8.45
CA LYS A 119 15.27 3.86 -8.37
C LYS A 119 15.95 4.01 -7.02
N GLU A 120 15.94 5.20 -6.45
CA GLU A 120 16.46 5.46 -5.11
C GLU A 120 15.70 4.68 -4.03
N ALA A 121 14.38 4.61 -4.13
CA ALA A 121 13.55 3.82 -3.22
C ALA A 121 13.86 2.32 -3.29
N ILE A 122 14.02 1.78 -4.50
CA ILE A 122 14.43 0.38 -4.72
C ILE A 122 15.82 0.14 -4.12
N ALA A 123 16.77 1.02 -4.37
CA ALA A 123 18.12 0.95 -3.80
C ALA A 123 18.11 1.07 -2.25
N ALA A 124 17.11 1.76 -1.68
CA ALA A 124 16.89 1.87 -0.24
C ALA A 124 16.23 0.63 0.39
N GLY A 125 15.71 -0.31 -0.42
CA GLY A 125 15.12 -1.57 0.02
C GLY A 125 13.64 -1.78 -0.34
N ALA A 126 12.97 -0.82 -0.99
CA ALA A 126 11.61 -1.05 -1.48
C ALA A 126 11.61 -2.19 -2.51
N SER A 127 10.68 -3.14 -2.36
CA SER A 127 10.71 -4.39 -3.12
C SER A 127 9.37 -4.79 -3.76
N LEU A 128 8.34 -3.95 -3.59
CA LEU A 128 6.99 -4.20 -4.09
C LEU A 128 6.39 -2.93 -4.69
N SER A 129 5.56 -3.06 -5.71
CA SER A 129 4.61 -2.03 -6.18
C SER A 129 3.23 -2.37 -5.66
N THR A 130 2.58 -1.45 -4.97
CA THR A 130 1.20 -1.60 -4.51
C THR A 130 0.25 -1.41 -5.68
N HIS A 131 -0.67 -2.36 -5.89
CA HIS A 131 -1.72 -2.37 -6.93
C HIS A 131 -1.33 -1.57 -8.20
N LEU A 132 -0.22 -1.99 -8.83
CA LEU A 132 0.41 -1.29 -9.96
C LEU A 132 -0.61 -0.90 -11.03
N GLY A 133 -0.65 0.40 -11.36
CA GLY A 133 -1.61 0.99 -12.29
C GLY A 133 -2.79 1.69 -11.62
N ASN A 134 -3.02 1.48 -10.31
CA ASN A 134 -4.00 2.20 -9.51
C ASN A 134 -3.34 3.30 -8.66
N GLY A 135 -4.12 4.21 -8.09
CA GLY A 135 -3.57 5.35 -7.36
C GLY A 135 -2.60 6.16 -8.23
N SER A 136 -3.03 6.54 -9.42
CA SER A 136 -2.19 7.15 -10.46
C SER A 136 -2.84 8.38 -11.04
N HIS A 137 -2.04 9.27 -11.65
CA HIS A 137 -2.57 10.39 -12.43
C HIS A 137 -3.38 9.90 -13.63
N ALA A 138 -4.42 10.61 -14.00
CA ALA A 138 -5.17 10.38 -15.24
C ALA A 138 -4.31 10.67 -16.48
N MET A 139 -3.35 11.58 -16.36
CA MET A 139 -2.35 11.91 -17.38
C MET A 139 -0.97 11.97 -16.75
N TRP A 140 0.02 11.39 -17.42
CA TRP A 140 1.42 11.42 -17.00
C TRP A 140 2.37 11.69 -18.19
N PRO A 141 3.61 12.08 -17.95
CA PRO A 141 4.62 12.22 -18.99
C PRO A 141 4.75 10.91 -19.80
N ARG A 142 4.79 11.02 -21.12
CA ARG A 142 4.77 9.88 -22.03
C ARG A 142 5.84 8.83 -21.74
N HIS A 143 7.06 9.26 -21.45
CA HIS A 143 8.22 8.39 -21.35
C HIS A 143 8.79 8.30 -19.94
N GLU A 144 8.85 9.39 -19.22
CA GLU A 144 9.46 9.47 -17.89
C GLU A 144 8.37 9.55 -16.81
N ASN A 145 7.94 8.41 -16.30
CA ASN A 145 6.93 8.34 -15.25
C ASN A 145 7.14 7.13 -14.34
N TYR A 146 6.54 7.19 -13.16
CA TYR A 146 6.63 6.16 -12.13
C TYR A 146 6.05 4.80 -12.55
N PHE A 147 5.10 4.77 -13.49
CA PHE A 147 4.48 3.52 -13.91
C PHE A 147 5.46 2.67 -14.73
N TRP A 148 6.09 3.27 -15.77
CA TRP A 148 7.07 2.56 -16.60
C TRP A 148 8.28 2.10 -15.80
N GLU A 149 8.74 2.92 -14.86
CA GLU A 149 9.89 2.57 -14.02
C GLU A 149 9.59 1.38 -13.12
N GLN A 150 8.42 1.34 -12.50
CA GLN A 150 8.00 0.21 -11.67
C GLN A 150 7.72 -1.04 -12.51
N LEU A 151 7.05 -0.89 -13.67
CA LEU A 151 6.73 -2.00 -14.56
C LEU A 151 7.99 -2.66 -15.13
N GLY A 152 8.96 -1.87 -15.58
CA GLY A 152 10.19 -2.36 -16.21
C GLY A 152 11.25 -2.88 -15.24
N CYS A 153 11.07 -2.72 -13.92
CA CYS A 153 12.04 -3.17 -12.93
C CYS A 153 11.81 -4.64 -12.55
N ASP A 154 12.65 -5.56 -13.01
CA ASP A 154 12.54 -7.01 -12.76
C ASP A 154 12.73 -7.38 -11.28
N SER A 155 13.51 -6.61 -10.52
CA SER A 155 13.72 -6.86 -9.09
C SER A 155 12.52 -6.48 -8.23
N LEU A 156 11.67 -5.55 -8.70
CA LEU A 156 10.49 -5.06 -7.97
C LEU A 156 9.29 -5.98 -8.24
N SER A 157 8.74 -6.58 -7.22
CA SER A 157 7.47 -7.30 -7.32
C SER A 157 6.32 -6.33 -7.60
N ALA A 158 5.24 -6.81 -8.19
CA ALA A 158 4.05 -6.00 -8.43
C ALA A 158 2.80 -6.72 -7.93
N SER A 159 2.03 -6.09 -7.05
CA SER A 159 0.65 -6.50 -6.81
C SER A 159 -0.25 -5.84 -7.84
N ILE A 160 -1.27 -6.57 -8.31
CA ILE A 160 -2.25 -6.08 -9.29
C ILE A 160 -3.65 -6.53 -8.90
N ILE A 161 -4.63 -5.67 -9.12
CA ILE A 161 -6.05 -5.98 -8.93
C ILE A 161 -6.60 -6.46 -10.27
N THR A 162 -7.12 -7.68 -10.30
CA THR A 162 -7.54 -8.34 -11.55
C THR A 162 -9.04 -8.59 -11.63
N ASP A 163 -9.84 -7.78 -10.96
CA ASP A 163 -11.30 -7.91 -10.87
C ASP A 163 -12.07 -7.50 -12.14
N GLY A 164 -11.35 -6.94 -13.12
CA GLY A 164 -11.95 -6.44 -14.37
C GLY A 164 -12.57 -5.05 -14.27
N HIS A 165 -12.47 -4.39 -13.11
CA HIS A 165 -12.98 -3.04 -12.85
C HIS A 165 -11.86 -2.02 -12.66
N HIS A 166 -10.83 -2.37 -11.91
CA HIS A 166 -9.70 -1.48 -11.61
C HIS A 166 -8.76 -1.29 -12.79
N LEU A 167 -8.43 -2.36 -13.51
CA LEU A 167 -7.52 -2.33 -14.65
C LEU A 167 -8.17 -2.92 -15.89
N PRO A 168 -7.95 -2.32 -17.09
CA PRO A 168 -8.38 -2.92 -18.32
C PRO A 168 -7.60 -4.21 -18.60
N GLU A 169 -8.24 -5.20 -19.23
CA GLU A 169 -7.65 -6.50 -19.55
C GLU A 169 -6.30 -6.38 -20.29
N ALA A 170 -6.18 -5.42 -21.22
CA ALA A 170 -4.95 -5.19 -21.96
C ALA A 170 -3.78 -4.80 -21.05
N LEU A 171 -4.03 -4.01 -20.00
CA LEU A 171 -3.01 -3.62 -19.06
C LEU A 171 -2.61 -4.78 -18.14
N ILE A 172 -3.58 -5.54 -17.65
CA ILE A 172 -3.32 -6.78 -16.87
C ILE A 172 -2.43 -7.73 -17.68
N LYS A 173 -2.81 -8.01 -18.95
CA LYS A 173 -1.99 -8.83 -19.85
C LYS A 173 -0.58 -8.29 -20.02
N THR A 174 -0.43 -6.99 -20.13
CA THR A 174 0.89 -6.36 -20.31
C THR A 174 1.75 -6.55 -19.08
N ILE A 175 1.21 -6.26 -17.88
CA ILE A 175 1.93 -6.42 -16.61
C ILE A 175 2.36 -7.89 -16.43
N VAL A 176 1.44 -8.83 -16.64
CA VAL A 176 1.71 -10.28 -16.49
C VAL A 176 2.76 -10.79 -17.47
N ARG A 177 2.88 -10.20 -18.67
CA ARG A 177 3.90 -10.58 -19.64
C ARG A 177 5.26 -9.95 -19.39
N VAL A 178 5.28 -8.76 -18.82
CA VAL A 178 6.52 -8.00 -18.58
C VAL A 178 7.18 -8.41 -17.26
N LYS A 179 6.40 -8.57 -16.20
CA LYS A 179 6.94 -8.94 -14.89
C LYS A 179 7.34 -10.43 -14.85
N PRO A 180 8.52 -10.78 -14.29
CA PRO A 180 8.84 -12.17 -13.98
C PRO A 180 7.71 -12.84 -13.19
N PHE A 181 7.42 -14.10 -13.47
CA PHE A 181 6.29 -14.81 -12.85
C PHE A 181 6.34 -14.79 -11.33
N GLU A 182 7.51 -14.98 -10.75
CA GLU A 182 7.75 -14.97 -9.29
C GLU A 182 7.66 -13.57 -8.66
N LYS A 183 7.51 -12.53 -9.48
CA LYS A 183 7.37 -11.14 -9.05
C LYS A 183 5.92 -10.63 -9.17
N GLN A 184 4.99 -11.49 -9.48
CA GLN A 184 3.59 -11.15 -9.66
C GLN A 184 2.76 -11.57 -8.44
N ILE A 185 1.95 -10.65 -7.92
CA ILE A 185 1.05 -10.89 -6.81
C ILE A 185 -0.36 -10.43 -7.22
N ILE A 186 -1.32 -11.32 -7.13
CA ILE A 186 -2.73 -10.95 -7.33
C ILE A 186 -3.30 -10.53 -5.98
N THR A 187 -3.87 -9.35 -5.93
CA THR A 187 -4.57 -8.82 -4.75
C THR A 187 -6.01 -8.46 -5.10
N CYS A 188 -6.90 -8.52 -4.13
CA CYS A 188 -8.29 -8.09 -4.31
C CYS A 188 -8.50 -6.61 -3.94
N ASP A 189 -7.71 -6.10 -3.00
CA ASP A 189 -7.88 -4.75 -2.43
C ASP A 189 -9.34 -4.45 -2.03
N ALA A 190 -10.00 -5.45 -1.48
CA ALA A 190 -11.42 -5.38 -1.15
C ALA A 190 -11.65 -4.52 0.07
N SER A 191 -12.59 -3.58 -0.03
CA SER A 191 -13.05 -2.78 1.11
C SER A 191 -13.89 -3.61 2.08
N GLY A 192 -14.13 -3.07 3.29
CA GLY A 192 -15.04 -3.68 4.26
C GLY A 192 -16.52 -3.78 3.80
N LEU A 193 -16.85 -3.18 2.65
CA LEU A 193 -18.18 -3.28 2.03
C LEU A 193 -18.31 -4.46 1.08
N ALA A 194 -17.21 -5.14 0.74
CA ALA A 194 -17.21 -6.26 -0.19
C ALA A 194 -18.11 -7.39 0.32
N GLY A 195 -19.04 -7.83 -0.55
CA GLY A 195 -20.00 -8.89 -0.22
C GLY A 195 -21.25 -8.44 0.52
N LEU A 196 -21.40 -7.16 0.83
CA LEU A 196 -22.66 -6.63 1.35
C LEU A 196 -23.72 -6.54 0.23
N PRO A 197 -25.01 -6.63 0.54
CA PRO A 197 -26.08 -6.40 -0.44
C PRO A 197 -25.95 -5.01 -1.08
N PRO A 198 -26.48 -4.82 -2.31
CA PRO A 198 -26.58 -3.49 -2.90
C PRO A 198 -27.34 -2.52 -1.96
N GLY A 199 -26.79 -1.33 -1.73
CA GLY A 199 -27.38 -0.36 -0.80
C GLY A 199 -26.51 0.88 -0.65
N LYS A 200 -26.97 1.82 0.16
CA LYS A 200 -26.18 2.99 0.56
C LYS A 200 -25.46 2.68 1.87
N TYR A 201 -24.17 2.94 1.87
CA TYR A 201 -23.30 2.71 3.02
C TYR A 201 -22.52 3.99 3.35
N SER A 202 -22.12 4.12 4.60
CA SER A 202 -21.21 5.19 5.01
C SER A 202 -19.84 4.58 5.30
N MET A 203 -18.82 5.08 4.63
CA MET A 203 -17.43 4.72 4.88
C MET A 203 -16.55 5.96 4.72
N TRP A 204 -15.59 6.15 5.62
CA TRP A 204 -14.67 7.30 5.62
C TRP A 204 -15.37 8.66 5.62
N ASN A 205 -16.52 8.76 6.33
CA ASN A 205 -17.41 9.94 6.36
C ASN A 205 -17.98 10.32 4.98
N GLN A 206 -18.08 9.37 4.06
CA GLN A 206 -18.71 9.54 2.76
C GLN A 206 -19.84 8.53 2.59
N GLU A 207 -20.92 8.93 1.90
CA GLU A 207 -21.96 8.01 1.43
C GLU A 207 -21.45 7.35 0.14
N ILE A 208 -21.47 6.02 0.13
CA ILE A 208 -21.03 5.19 -0.99
C ILE A 208 -22.20 4.34 -1.48
#